data_80dc9e98d1a97633edf3a0d5d23b14d3
#
_entry.id   80dc9e98d1a97633edf3a0d5d23b14d3
#
_cell.length_a   1.000
_cell.length_b   1.000
_cell.length_c   1.000
_cell.angle_alpha   90.00
_cell.angle_beta   90.00
_cell.angle_gamma   90.00
#
_symmetry.space_group_name_H-M   'P 1'
#
loop_
_entity.id
_entity.type
_entity.pdbx_description
1 polymer ?
#
loop_
_entity_poly.entity_id
_entity_poly.type
_entity_poly.pdbx_seq_one_letter_code
_entity_poly.pdbx_strand_id
1 'polypeptide(L)'
;MSENLVIVESPAKSKTIEKYLGNDFKVISTVGHLRNLPSKKGIDVENDYKMNYELIERDHNKPEHIIRDIKKALKGAKKLYLATDQDREGEVIAWHLIDILEKEKSLDGVEVVRIVFNEITKKAILDSIDNPRELSYDLINAQFARRSIDYLFGMGISPLLWGIGIRKGSAGRVQSPALKMIVEREEAIRKFIPQEYWSLNANFSKDNKNFDSFLHSVSGKK
;
A
#
# COMPACT_ATOMS: atom_id res chain seq x y z
N MET A 1 -13.05 -27.44 -14.68
CA MET A 1 -13.06 -26.19 -13.90
C MET A 1 -11.97 -26.34 -12.84
N SER A 2 -11.16 -25.31 -12.61
CA SER A 2 -10.11 -25.38 -11.58
C SER A 2 -10.72 -25.48 -10.18
N GLU A 3 -10.21 -26.41 -9.37
CA GLU A 3 -10.71 -26.63 -8.01
C GLU A 3 -10.22 -25.56 -7.01
N ASN A 4 -9.24 -24.77 -7.42
CA ASN A 4 -8.60 -23.76 -6.58
C ASN A 4 -8.67 -22.38 -7.22
N LEU A 5 -9.13 -21.39 -6.46
CA LEU A 5 -9.15 -19.98 -6.87
C LEU A 5 -8.15 -19.20 -6.03
N VAL A 6 -7.28 -18.44 -6.70
CA VAL A 6 -6.29 -17.56 -6.06
C VAL A 6 -6.64 -16.11 -6.38
N ILE A 7 -6.69 -15.26 -5.36
CA ILE A 7 -6.94 -13.84 -5.50
C ILE A 7 -5.67 -13.06 -5.18
N VAL A 8 -5.29 -12.18 -6.09
CA VAL A 8 -4.15 -11.25 -5.95
C VAL A 8 -4.62 -9.81 -6.15
N GLU A 9 -3.82 -8.82 -5.78
CA GLU A 9 -4.21 -7.41 -5.94
C GLU A 9 -3.91 -6.85 -7.33
N SER A 10 -2.93 -7.40 -8.08
CA SER A 10 -2.52 -6.81 -9.35
C SER A 10 -2.56 -7.80 -10.52
N PRO A 11 -2.94 -7.35 -11.75
CA PRO A 11 -2.95 -8.19 -12.94
C PRO A 11 -1.56 -8.72 -13.35
N ALA A 12 -0.51 -7.98 -13.03
CA ALA A 12 0.86 -8.42 -13.31
C ALA A 12 1.24 -9.66 -12.49
N LYS A 13 0.88 -9.67 -11.18
CA LYS A 13 1.07 -10.84 -10.31
C LYS A 13 0.24 -12.03 -10.77
N SER A 14 -1.02 -11.81 -11.17
CA SER A 14 -1.95 -12.85 -11.61
C SER A 14 -1.36 -13.74 -12.71
N LYS A 15 -0.85 -13.14 -13.78
CA LYS A 15 -0.29 -13.90 -14.92
C LYS A 15 0.93 -14.76 -14.53
N THR A 16 1.79 -14.22 -13.67
CA THR A 16 3.01 -14.93 -13.25
C THR A 16 2.68 -16.07 -12.30
N ILE A 17 1.79 -15.85 -11.34
CA ILE A 17 1.38 -16.85 -10.35
C ILE A 17 0.63 -18.00 -11.03
N GLU A 18 -0.31 -17.70 -11.93
CA GLU A 18 -1.06 -18.70 -12.66
C GLU A 18 -0.14 -19.65 -13.47
N LYS A 19 0.91 -19.09 -14.10
CA LYS A 19 1.94 -19.88 -14.80
C LYS A 19 2.70 -20.83 -13.86
N TYR A 20 2.93 -20.44 -12.61
CA TYR A 20 3.66 -21.27 -11.65
C TYR A 20 2.81 -22.35 -11.01
N LEU A 21 1.51 -22.09 -10.82
CA LEU A 21 0.57 -23.00 -10.17
C LEU A 21 -0.02 -24.06 -11.12
N GLY A 22 -0.07 -23.76 -12.42
CA GLY A 22 -0.62 -24.69 -13.41
C GLY A 22 -2.14 -24.72 -13.49
N ASN A 23 -2.70 -25.73 -14.17
CA ASN A 23 -4.11 -25.77 -14.62
C ASN A 23 -5.15 -26.00 -13.50
N ASP A 24 -4.71 -26.47 -12.33
CA ASP A 24 -5.61 -26.74 -11.19
C ASP A 24 -5.99 -25.47 -10.44
N PHE A 25 -5.31 -24.36 -10.75
CA PHE A 25 -5.52 -23.07 -10.14
C PHE A 25 -5.99 -22.04 -11.17
N LYS A 26 -6.97 -21.25 -10.78
CA LYS A 26 -7.36 -20.03 -11.48
C LYS A 26 -6.92 -18.82 -10.66
N VAL A 27 -6.29 -17.84 -11.30
CA VAL A 27 -5.82 -16.63 -10.61
C VAL A 27 -6.59 -15.42 -11.13
N ILE A 28 -7.22 -14.67 -10.23
CA ILE A 28 -7.97 -13.45 -10.54
C ILE A 28 -7.38 -12.29 -9.73
N SER A 29 -7.26 -11.12 -10.36
CA SER A 29 -6.82 -9.90 -9.69
C SER A 29 -8.00 -9.03 -9.31
N THR A 30 -7.95 -8.43 -8.09
CA THR A 30 -8.90 -7.39 -7.65
C THR A 30 -8.62 -6.02 -8.26
N VAL A 31 -7.45 -5.85 -8.89
CA VAL A 31 -6.97 -4.54 -9.39
C VAL A 31 -6.96 -3.50 -8.27
N GLY A 32 -6.38 -3.87 -7.12
CA GLY A 32 -6.35 -3.06 -5.89
C GLY A 32 -7.65 -3.18 -5.07
N HIS A 33 -7.98 -2.13 -4.34
CA HIS A 33 -9.17 -2.11 -3.49
C HIS A 33 -10.48 -2.20 -4.27
N LEU A 34 -11.43 -2.99 -3.77
CA LEU A 34 -12.78 -3.09 -4.33
C LEU A 34 -13.73 -2.04 -3.73
N ARG A 35 -13.50 -1.64 -2.47
CA ARG A 35 -14.32 -0.68 -1.73
C ARG A 35 -13.48 0.47 -1.19
N ASN A 36 -14.13 1.61 -0.98
CA ASN A 36 -13.56 2.77 -0.32
C ASN A 36 -14.63 3.48 0.51
N LEU A 37 -14.20 4.39 1.40
CA LEU A 37 -15.12 5.29 2.08
C LEU A 37 -15.60 6.36 1.09
N PRO A 38 -16.92 6.62 1.02
CA PRO A 38 -17.43 7.72 0.22
C PRO A 38 -16.96 9.08 0.76
N SER A 39 -16.97 10.10 -0.09
CA SER A 39 -16.52 11.44 0.28
C SER A 39 -17.39 12.12 1.35
N LYS A 40 -18.62 11.65 1.54
CA LYS A 40 -19.55 12.14 2.56
C LYS A 40 -20.09 10.97 3.36
N LYS A 41 -20.23 11.15 4.68
CA LYS A 41 -20.80 10.13 5.58
C LYS A 41 -20.09 8.77 5.54
N GLY A 42 -18.82 8.75 5.15
CA GLY A 42 -18.02 7.53 5.12
C GLY A 42 -17.74 6.96 6.51
N ILE A 43 -17.73 7.81 7.53
CA ILE A 43 -17.59 7.40 8.94
C ILE A 43 -18.73 8.03 9.74
N ASP A 44 -19.42 7.19 10.50
CA ASP A 44 -20.47 7.59 11.43
C ASP A 44 -19.86 7.74 12.83
N VAL A 45 -19.54 8.99 13.20
CA VAL A 45 -18.88 9.33 14.46
C VAL A 45 -19.78 9.06 15.67
N GLU A 46 -21.10 9.20 15.51
CA GLU A 46 -22.08 9.00 16.59
C GLU A 46 -22.36 7.52 16.85
N ASN A 47 -22.02 6.64 15.89
CA ASN A 47 -22.20 5.21 15.96
C ASN A 47 -20.84 4.49 15.99
N ASP A 48 -20.06 4.75 17.03
CA ASP A 48 -18.75 4.14 17.31
C ASP A 48 -17.80 4.13 16.10
N TYR A 49 -17.75 5.26 15.37
CA TYR A 49 -16.92 5.44 14.17
C TYR A 49 -17.15 4.39 13.08
N LYS A 50 -18.36 3.86 12.98
CA LYS A 50 -18.70 2.87 11.97
C LYS A 50 -18.33 3.34 10.56
N MET A 51 -17.56 2.52 9.88
CA MET A 51 -17.08 2.78 8.52
C MET A 51 -18.10 2.24 7.49
N ASN A 52 -18.61 3.14 6.64
CA ASN A 52 -19.56 2.83 5.58
C ASN A 52 -18.81 2.70 4.26
N TYR A 53 -18.47 1.48 3.87
CA TYR A 53 -17.73 1.20 2.64
C TYR A 53 -18.67 1.03 1.45
N GLU A 54 -18.31 1.65 0.32
CA GLU A 54 -18.99 1.53 -0.97
C GLU A 54 -18.02 0.99 -2.03
N LEU A 55 -18.54 0.37 -3.09
CA LEU A 55 -17.73 -0.06 -4.21
C LEU A 55 -17.08 1.16 -4.89
N ILE A 56 -15.84 1.02 -5.31
CA ILE A 56 -15.10 2.12 -5.95
C ILE A 56 -15.63 2.32 -7.36
N GLU A 57 -16.01 3.55 -7.71
CA GLU A 57 -16.31 3.91 -9.07
C GLU A 57 -15.04 3.97 -9.92
N ARG A 58 -15.01 3.24 -11.02
CA ARG A 58 -13.90 3.20 -11.99
C ARG A 58 -14.45 3.14 -13.41
N ASP A 59 -13.78 3.83 -14.34
CA ASP A 59 -14.12 3.75 -15.76
C ASP A 59 -13.77 2.38 -16.36
N HIS A 60 -12.65 1.81 -15.92
CA HIS A 60 -12.17 0.50 -16.32
C HIS A 60 -12.03 -0.43 -15.11
N ASN A 61 -12.13 -1.74 -15.33
CA ASN A 61 -12.03 -2.77 -14.28
C ASN A 61 -12.98 -2.52 -13.10
N LYS A 62 -14.26 -2.33 -13.42
CA LYS A 62 -15.30 -2.07 -12.41
C LYS A 62 -15.34 -3.19 -11.37
N PRO A 63 -15.37 -2.87 -10.06
CA PRO A 63 -15.42 -3.86 -9.00
C PRO A 63 -16.54 -4.88 -9.16
N GLU A 64 -17.72 -4.46 -9.64
CA GLU A 64 -18.86 -5.35 -9.87
C GLU A 64 -18.55 -6.45 -10.87
N HIS A 65 -17.79 -6.13 -11.93
CA HIS A 65 -17.38 -7.12 -12.92
C HIS A 65 -16.38 -8.11 -12.33
N ILE A 66 -15.41 -7.60 -11.56
CA ILE A 66 -14.40 -8.43 -10.88
C ILE A 66 -15.08 -9.38 -9.89
N ILE A 67 -15.96 -8.86 -9.04
CA ILE A 67 -16.73 -9.67 -8.07
C ILE A 67 -17.55 -10.73 -8.79
N ARG A 68 -18.24 -10.37 -9.88
CA ARG A 68 -19.00 -11.32 -10.70
C ARG A 68 -18.11 -12.44 -11.26
N ASP A 69 -16.91 -12.10 -11.72
CA ASP A 69 -15.99 -13.10 -12.32
C ASP A 69 -15.40 -14.00 -11.23
N ILE A 70 -15.10 -13.46 -10.03
CA ILE A 70 -14.72 -14.22 -8.84
C ILE A 70 -15.85 -15.20 -8.44
N LYS A 71 -17.09 -14.71 -8.34
CA LYS A 71 -18.27 -15.57 -8.04
C LYS A 71 -18.49 -16.69 -9.05
N LYS A 72 -18.26 -16.40 -10.33
CA LYS A 72 -18.33 -17.47 -11.36
C LYS A 72 -17.24 -18.52 -11.15
N ALA A 73 -16.04 -18.11 -10.79
CA ALA A 73 -14.95 -19.03 -10.54
C ALA A 73 -15.16 -19.85 -9.26
N LEU A 74 -15.78 -19.26 -8.21
CA LEU A 74 -16.10 -19.95 -6.96
C LEU A 74 -17.10 -21.10 -7.14
N LYS A 75 -18.02 -21.04 -8.11
CA LYS A 75 -19.03 -22.10 -8.31
C LYS A 75 -18.46 -23.49 -8.54
N GLY A 76 -17.17 -23.61 -8.87
CA GLY A 76 -16.51 -24.92 -9.06
C GLY A 76 -15.28 -25.08 -8.19
N ALA A 77 -14.97 -24.10 -7.35
CA ALA A 77 -13.80 -24.11 -6.50
C ALA A 77 -14.12 -24.74 -5.13
N LYS A 78 -13.20 -25.55 -4.62
CA LYS A 78 -13.24 -26.09 -3.25
C LYS A 78 -12.52 -25.16 -2.29
N LYS A 79 -11.52 -24.41 -2.78
CA LYS A 79 -10.66 -23.58 -1.95
C LYS A 79 -10.40 -22.21 -2.60
N LEU A 80 -10.48 -21.17 -1.78
CA LEU A 80 -10.16 -19.78 -2.11
C LEU A 80 -8.90 -19.37 -1.37
N TYR A 81 -7.84 -19.08 -2.11
CA TYR A 81 -6.58 -18.57 -1.60
C TYR A 81 -6.53 -17.04 -1.74
N LEU A 82 -6.35 -16.34 -0.64
CA LEU A 82 -6.15 -14.90 -0.61
C LEU A 82 -4.64 -14.63 -0.61
N ALA A 83 -4.10 -14.20 -1.74
CA ALA A 83 -2.69 -14.02 -2.03
C ALA A 83 -2.33 -12.55 -2.26
N THR A 84 -2.98 -11.63 -1.56
CA THR A 84 -2.67 -10.20 -1.54
C THR A 84 -1.38 -9.93 -0.75
N ASP A 85 -0.80 -8.74 -0.87
CA ASP A 85 0.46 -8.38 -0.21
C ASP A 85 0.43 -8.60 1.31
N GLN A 86 1.61 -8.80 1.89
CA GLN A 86 1.78 -9.12 3.32
C GLN A 86 1.72 -7.87 4.22
N ASP A 87 1.23 -6.79 3.71
CA ASP A 87 1.07 -5.56 4.46
C ASP A 87 -0.40 -5.34 4.89
N ARG A 88 -0.64 -4.28 5.65
CA ARG A 88 -1.99 -3.92 6.10
C ARG A 88 -2.96 -3.59 4.97
N GLU A 89 -2.48 -3.08 3.83
CA GLU A 89 -3.31 -2.81 2.64
C GLU A 89 -3.81 -4.12 2.03
N GLY A 90 -2.90 -5.10 1.84
CA GLY A 90 -3.25 -6.42 1.33
C GLY A 90 -4.20 -7.18 2.24
N GLU A 91 -4.03 -7.08 3.58
CA GLU A 91 -4.97 -7.70 4.53
C GLU A 91 -6.37 -7.10 4.41
N VAL A 92 -6.49 -5.79 4.24
CA VAL A 92 -7.79 -5.12 4.08
C VAL A 92 -8.42 -5.42 2.73
N ILE A 93 -7.65 -5.55 1.65
CA ILE A 93 -8.18 -6.00 0.35
C ILE A 93 -8.79 -7.39 0.47
N ALA A 94 -8.07 -8.33 1.11
CA ALA A 94 -8.56 -9.69 1.36
C ALA A 94 -9.83 -9.67 2.24
N TRP A 95 -9.84 -8.93 3.32
CA TRP A 95 -10.99 -8.79 4.21
C TRP A 95 -12.21 -8.21 3.49
N HIS A 96 -12.04 -7.15 2.69
CA HIS A 96 -13.14 -6.56 1.92
C HIS A 96 -13.75 -7.56 0.95
N LEU A 97 -12.93 -8.39 0.31
CA LEU A 97 -13.44 -9.42 -0.59
C LEU A 97 -14.25 -10.48 0.16
N ILE A 98 -13.74 -10.97 1.29
CA ILE A 98 -14.47 -11.94 2.12
C ILE A 98 -15.83 -11.35 2.54
N ASP A 99 -15.84 -10.15 3.12
CA ASP A 99 -17.06 -9.50 3.58
C ASP A 99 -18.12 -9.32 2.47
N ILE A 100 -17.68 -9.03 1.23
CA ILE A 100 -18.57 -8.96 0.07
C ILE A 100 -19.14 -10.36 -0.26
N LEU A 101 -18.29 -11.36 -0.33
CA LEU A 101 -18.68 -12.71 -0.74
C LEU A 101 -19.56 -13.40 0.31
N GLU A 102 -19.33 -13.17 1.61
CA GLU A 102 -20.14 -13.65 2.71
C GLU A 102 -21.56 -13.04 2.69
N LYS A 103 -21.65 -11.70 2.55
CA LYS A 103 -22.93 -11.00 2.42
C LYS A 103 -23.78 -11.52 1.26
N GLU A 104 -23.13 -11.97 0.21
CA GLU A 104 -23.77 -12.53 -0.98
C GLU A 104 -23.91 -14.07 -0.92
N LYS A 105 -23.58 -14.71 0.21
CA LYS A 105 -23.63 -16.17 0.40
C LYS A 105 -22.91 -16.95 -0.70
N SER A 106 -21.75 -16.45 -1.11
CA SER A 106 -20.99 -17.01 -2.24
C SER A 106 -19.83 -17.91 -1.80
N LEU A 107 -19.63 -18.09 -0.48
CA LEU A 107 -18.56 -18.91 0.12
C LEU A 107 -19.06 -20.23 0.68
N ASP A 108 -20.34 -20.59 0.48
CA ASP A 108 -20.89 -21.82 1.00
C ASP A 108 -20.16 -23.05 0.42
N GLY A 109 -19.55 -23.83 1.29
CA GLY A 109 -18.77 -25.03 0.92
C GLY A 109 -17.38 -24.75 0.35
N VAL A 110 -16.88 -23.50 0.42
CA VAL A 110 -15.55 -23.10 -0.02
C VAL A 110 -14.66 -22.84 1.20
N GLU A 111 -13.54 -23.53 1.28
CA GLU A 111 -12.52 -23.25 2.30
C GLU A 111 -11.76 -21.97 1.93
N VAL A 112 -11.73 -20.98 2.80
CA VAL A 112 -11.03 -19.70 2.59
C VAL A 112 -9.75 -19.69 3.40
N VAL A 113 -8.60 -19.48 2.74
CA VAL A 113 -7.29 -19.44 3.38
C VAL A 113 -6.48 -18.24 2.91
N ARG A 114 -5.64 -17.72 3.78
CA ARG A 114 -4.69 -16.65 3.49
C ARG A 114 -3.32 -17.25 3.20
N ILE A 115 -2.69 -16.87 2.10
CA ILE A 115 -1.29 -17.21 1.80
C ILE A 115 -0.46 -15.95 1.64
N VAL A 116 0.80 -16.01 2.05
CA VAL A 116 1.75 -14.89 1.96
C VAL A 116 3.09 -15.37 1.43
N PHE A 117 3.69 -14.58 0.59
CA PHE A 117 5.04 -14.81 0.06
C PHE A 117 5.77 -13.48 -0.08
N ASN A 118 7.08 -13.49 0.15
CA ASN A 118 7.92 -12.28 0.08
C ASN A 118 8.46 -12.03 -1.32
N GLU A 119 8.40 -13.02 -2.20
CA GLU A 119 8.89 -12.95 -3.58
C GLU A 119 8.00 -13.78 -4.53
N ILE A 120 7.95 -13.37 -5.79
CA ILE A 120 7.16 -14.07 -6.81
C ILE A 120 8.05 -15.11 -7.52
N THR A 121 8.48 -16.12 -6.78
CA THR A 121 9.17 -17.29 -7.30
C THR A 121 8.27 -18.52 -7.20
N LYS A 122 8.47 -19.50 -8.09
CA LYS A 122 7.67 -20.74 -8.06
C LYS A 122 7.76 -21.44 -6.71
N LYS A 123 8.96 -21.49 -6.13
CA LYS A 123 9.20 -22.13 -4.83
C LYS A 123 8.42 -21.42 -3.71
N ALA A 124 8.59 -20.09 -3.58
CA ALA A 124 7.92 -19.33 -2.52
C ALA A 124 6.39 -19.42 -2.58
N ILE A 125 5.83 -19.46 -3.81
CA ILE A 125 4.38 -19.58 -4.00
C ILE A 125 3.90 -20.97 -3.61
N LEU A 126 4.58 -22.05 -4.03
CA LEU A 126 4.20 -23.41 -3.64
C LEU A 126 4.35 -23.61 -2.13
N ASP A 127 5.46 -23.16 -1.54
CA ASP A 127 5.67 -23.21 -0.09
C ASP A 127 4.56 -22.47 0.68
N SER A 128 4.03 -21.35 0.15
CA SER A 128 2.94 -20.60 0.77
C SER A 128 1.58 -21.32 0.70
N ILE A 129 1.34 -22.11 -0.34
CA ILE A 129 0.12 -22.94 -0.45
C ILE A 129 0.11 -24.04 0.56
N ASP A 130 1.28 -24.63 0.83
CA ASP A 130 1.44 -25.69 1.84
C ASP A 130 1.40 -25.15 3.28
N ASN A 131 1.65 -23.84 3.46
CA ASN A 131 1.68 -23.16 4.75
C ASN A 131 0.71 -21.96 4.81
N PRO A 132 -0.60 -22.17 4.68
CA PRO A 132 -1.58 -21.11 4.78
C PRO A 132 -1.69 -20.57 6.21
N ARG A 133 -2.18 -19.34 6.33
CA ARG A 133 -2.49 -18.71 7.62
C ARG A 133 -3.90 -18.12 7.64
N GLU A 134 -4.30 -17.56 8.75
CA GLU A 134 -5.49 -16.75 8.88
C GLU A 134 -5.20 -15.28 8.52
N LEU A 135 -6.27 -14.49 8.33
CA LEU A 135 -6.16 -13.03 8.22
C LEU A 135 -5.61 -12.43 9.51
N SER A 136 -4.75 -11.45 9.39
CA SER A 136 -4.26 -10.66 10.52
C SER A 136 -5.22 -9.53 10.84
N TYR A 137 -6.11 -9.74 11.82
CA TYR A 137 -7.04 -8.70 12.26
C TYR A 137 -6.33 -7.50 12.88
N ASP A 138 -5.13 -7.67 13.46
CA ASP A 138 -4.32 -6.56 13.95
C ASP A 138 -3.90 -5.61 12.83
N LEU A 139 -3.45 -6.15 11.70
CA LEU A 139 -3.11 -5.35 10.51
C LEU A 139 -4.34 -4.70 9.89
N ILE A 140 -5.48 -5.41 9.84
CA ILE A 140 -6.76 -4.88 9.37
C ILE A 140 -7.20 -3.70 10.24
N ASN A 141 -7.20 -3.87 11.56
CA ASN A 141 -7.59 -2.83 12.51
C ASN A 141 -6.63 -1.63 12.45
N ALA A 142 -5.33 -1.86 12.30
CA ALA A 142 -4.35 -0.79 12.13
C ALA A 142 -4.62 0.03 10.86
N GLN A 143 -5.03 -0.62 9.76
CA GLN A 143 -5.40 0.07 8.53
C GLN A 143 -6.73 0.81 8.66
N PHE A 144 -7.71 0.23 9.32
CA PHE A 144 -8.98 0.91 9.61
C PHE A 144 -8.76 2.16 10.46
N ALA A 145 -7.97 2.07 11.53
CA ALA A 145 -7.63 3.21 12.37
C ALA A 145 -6.93 4.31 11.55
N ARG A 146 -5.93 3.94 10.74
CA ARG A 146 -5.26 4.89 9.85
C ARG A 146 -6.24 5.53 8.88
N ARG A 147 -7.10 4.74 8.22
CA ARG A 147 -8.07 5.24 7.24
C ARG A 147 -9.08 6.19 7.88
N SER A 148 -9.53 5.85 9.10
CA SER A 148 -10.45 6.71 9.87
C SER A 148 -9.82 8.05 10.21
N ILE A 149 -8.58 8.05 10.72
CA ILE A 149 -7.87 9.28 11.07
C ILE A 149 -7.65 10.14 9.81
N ASP A 150 -7.18 9.55 8.70
CA ASP A 150 -6.93 10.28 7.46
C ASP A 150 -8.23 10.88 6.88
N TYR A 151 -9.34 10.14 6.96
CA TYR A 151 -10.65 10.60 6.52
C TYR A 151 -11.17 11.76 7.38
N LEU A 152 -11.24 11.59 8.69
CA LEU A 152 -11.77 12.58 9.63
C LEU A 152 -10.92 13.85 9.64
N PHE A 153 -9.60 13.71 9.63
CA PHE A 153 -8.68 14.84 9.57
C PHE A 153 -8.85 15.64 8.27
N GLY A 154 -8.90 14.93 7.13
CA GLY A 154 -9.11 15.57 5.83
C GLY A 154 -10.45 16.31 5.73
N MET A 155 -11.53 15.68 6.22
CA MET A 155 -12.86 16.27 6.23
C MET A 155 -12.99 17.45 7.20
N GLY A 156 -12.29 17.43 8.32
CA GLY A 156 -12.30 18.52 9.32
C GLY A 156 -11.47 19.73 8.90
N ILE A 157 -10.30 19.53 8.30
CA ILE A 157 -9.33 20.60 8.03
C ILE A 157 -9.46 21.20 6.63
N SER A 158 -9.74 20.39 5.60
CA SER A 158 -9.83 20.90 4.22
C SER A 158 -10.85 22.04 4.07
N PRO A 159 -12.04 22.02 4.71
CA PRO A 159 -12.99 23.14 4.64
C PRO A 159 -12.46 24.47 5.19
N LEU A 160 -11.52 24.43 6.15
CA LEU A 160 -10.91 25.65 6.68
C LEU A 160 -10.10 26.38 5.60
N LEU A 161 -9.44 25.64 4.70
CA LEU A 161 -8.73 26.24 3.56
C LEU A 161 -9.70 26.94 2.61
N TRP A 162 -10.89 26.38 2.42
CA TRP A 162 -11.91 26.99 1.55
C TRP A 162 -12.46 28.30 2.17
N GLY A 163 -12.56 28.34 3.51
CA GLY A 163 -12.98 29.55 4.25
C GLY A 163 -12.02 30.72 4.08
N ILE A 164 -10.74 30.47 3.87
CA ILE A 164 -9.71 31.52 3.60
C ILE A 164 -9.45 31.76 2.11
N GLY A 165 -10.34 31.27 1.24
CA GLY A 165 -10.29 31.53 -0.22
C GLY A 165 -9.47 30.55 -1.04
N ILE A 166 -8.84 29.55 -0.45
CA ILE A 166 -8.09 28.50 -1.19
C ILE A 166 -9.07 27.46 -1.71
N ARG A 167 -9.80 27.81 -2.76
CA ARG A 167 -10.78 26.94 -3.39
C ARG A 167 -10.08 25.67 -3.94
N LYS A 168 -10.67 24.50 -3.70
CA LYS A 168 -10.12 23.17 -4.04
C LYS A 168 -8.84 22.78 -3.28
N GLY A 169 -8.40 23.58 -2.30
CA GLY A 169 -7.34 23.17 -1.39
C GLY A 169 -7.73 21.96 -0.56
N SER A 170 -6.80 21.06 -0.32
CA SER A 170 -6.96 19.96 0.62
C SER A 170 -5.83 19.97 1.63
N ALA A 171 -6.14 19.61 2.87
CA ALA A 171 -5.18 19.40 3.93
C ALA A 171 -5.30 17.96 4.42
N GLY A 172 -4.19 17.38 4.84
CA GLY A 172 -4.14 16.02 5.30
C GLY A 172 -2.96 15.77 6.20
N ARG A 173 -3.08 14.74 7.03
CA ARG A 173 -2.10 14.38 8.05
C ARG A 173 -0.69 14.11 7.47
N VAL A 174 -0.58 13.64 6.24
CA VAL A 174 0.69 13.37 5.57
C VAL A 174 1.10 14.54 4.67
N GLN A 175 0.19 15.02 3.84
CA GLN A 175 0.50 16.06 2.84
C GLN A 175 0.87 17.41 3.46
N SER A 176 0.25 17.81 4.58
CA SER A 176 0.53 19.12 5.20
C SER A 176 1.94 19.18 5.82
N PRO A 177 2.39 18.19 6.61
CA PRO A 177 3.78 18.15 7.06
C PRO A 177 4.78 18.03 5.92
N ALA A 178 4.50 17.25 4.88
CA ALA A 178 5.38 17.13 3.73
C ALA A 178 5.56 18.48 3.00
N LEU A 179 4.46 19.21 2.78
CA LEU A 179 4.53 20.55 2.20
C LEU A 179 5.33 21.52 3.08
N LYS A 180 5.14 21.47 4.42
CA LYS A 180 5.92 22.29 5.36
C LYS A 180 7.42 22.03 5.21
N MET A 181 7.86 20.78 5.17
CA MET A 181 9.27 20.42 4.97
C MET A 181 9.84 20.97 3.65
N ILE A 182 9.05 20.91 2.57
CA ILE A 182 9.44 21.46 1.27
C ILE A 182 9.61 22.99 1.37
N VAL A 183 8.66 23.69 1.98
CA VAL A 183 8.71 25.15 2.14
C VAL A 183 9.92 25.55 2.99
N GLU A 184 10.14 24.91 4.13
CA GLU A 184 11.29 25.18 5.01
C GLU A 184 12.62 24.98 4.27
N ARG A 185 12.71 23.94 3.45
CA ARG A 185 13.90 23.68 2.62
C ARG A 185 14.10 24.75 1.54
N GLU A 186 13.04 25.16 0.88
CA GLU A 186 13.09 26.22 -0.14
C GLU A 186 13.51 27.57 0.48
N GLU A 187 12.98 27.89 1.66
CA GLU A 187 13.40 29.09 2.39
C GLU A 187 14.89 29.03 2.78
N ALA A 188 15.38 27.87 3.21
CA ALA A 188 16.79 27.68 3.51
C ALA A 188 17.67 27.87 2.27
N ILE A 189 17.22 27.37 1.11
CA ILE A 189 17.91 27.58 -0.18
C ILE A 189 17.94 29.06 -0.55
N ARG A 190 16.82 29.79 -0.42
CA ARG A 190 16.72 31.21 -0.73
C ARG A 190 17.59 32.09 0.18
N LYS A 191 17.74 31.69 1.45
CA LYS A 191 18.57 32.38 2.45
C LYS A 191 20.06 31.99 2.38
N PHE A 192 20.40 30.97 1.59
CA PHE A 192 21.77 30.48 1.50
C PHE A 192 22.68 31.48 0.79
N ILE A 193 23.71 31.91 1.50
CA ILE A 193 24.78 32.74 0.95
C ILE A 193 25.99 31.83 0.75
N PRO A 194 26.44 31.61 -0.51
CA PRO A 194 27.62 30.83 -0.77
C PRO A 194 28.84 31.45 -0.09
N GLN A 195 29.59 30.62 0.63
CA GLN A 195 30.88 31.00 1.19
C GLN A 195 31.98 30.25 0.45
N GLU A 196 32.93 31.02 -0.07
CA GLU A 196 34.11 30.44 -0.70
C GLU A 196 35.00 29.80 0.37
N TYR A 197 35.45 28.60 0.11
CA TYR A 197 36.43 27.93 0.95
C TYR A 197 37.47 27.21 0.07
N TRP A 198 38.63 26.97 0.64
CA TRP A 198 39.71 26.29 -0.02
C TRP A 198 40.03 24.97 0.69
N SER A 199 40.25 23.91 -0.10
CA SER A 199 40.78 22.68 0.39
C SER A 199 42.24 22.54 -0.11
N LEU A 200 43.16 22.20 0.79
CA LEU A 200 44.53 21.94 0.44
C LEU A 200 44.78 20.44 0.57
N ASN A 201 45.13 19.82 -0.56
CA ASN A 201 45.49 18.42 -0.64
C ASN A 201 46.97 18.32 -1.02
N ALA A 202 47.71 17.41 -0.41
CA ALA A 202 49.08 17.18 -0.75
C ALA A 202 49.32 15.67 -0.99
N ASN A 203 50.04 15.36 -2.06
CA ASN A 203 50.51 14.00 -2.31
C ASN A 203 51.97 13.92 -1.94
N PHE A 204 52.29 13.07 -1.00
CA PHE A 204 53.65 12.84 -0.51
C PHE A 204 54.17 11.51 -1.02
N SER A 205 55.49 11.46 -1.27
CA SER A 205 56.20 10.24 -1.64
C SER A 205 57.38 10.01 -0.73
N LYS A 206 57.49 8.81 -0.17
CA LYS A 206 58.64 8.36 0.59
C LYS A 206 58.88 6.88 0.32
N ASP A 207 60.14 6.50 0.05
CA ASP A 207 60.56 5.13 -0.19
C ASP A 207 59.70 4.40 -1.25
N ASN A 208 59.43 5.07 -2.38
CA ASN A 208 58.56 4.64 -3.49
C ASN A 208 57.11 4.35 -3.08
N LYS A 209 56.66 4.84 -1.94
CA LYS A 209 55.27 4.78 -1.52
C LYS A 209 54.66 6.20 -1.54
N ASN A 210 53.54 6.31 -2.19
CA ASN A 210 52.78 7.56 -2.24
C ASN A 210 51.64 7.52 -1.23
N PHE A 211 51.36 8.68 -0.59
CA PHE A 211 50.19 8.83 0.27
C PHE A 211 49.61 10.25 0.09
N ASP A 212 48.30 10.32 0.11
CA ASP A 212 47.53 11.57 0.06
C ASP A 212 47.26 12.09 1.46
N SER A 213 47.29 13.40 1.61
CA SER A 213 47.02 14.07 2.85
C SER A 213 46.13 15.28 2.61
N PHE A 214 45.25 15.56 3.53
CA PHE A 214 44.33 16.70 3.49
C PHE A 214 44.65 17.63 4.66
N LEU A 215 44.64 18.95 4.38
CA LEU A 215 44.79 19.91 5.43
C LEU A 215 43.59 19.81 6.41
N HIS A 216 43.89 19.47 7.65
CA HIS A 216 42.88 19.31 8.67
C HIS A 216 42.58 20.62 9.39
N SER A 217 43.59 21.39 9.72
CA SER A 217 43.47 22.68 10.40
C SER A 217 44.71 23.52 10.28
N VAL A 218 44.58 24.82 10.37
CA VAL A 218 45.69 25.79 10.49
C VAL A 218 45.61 26.44 11.84
N SER A 219 46.66 26.30 12.66
CA SER A 219 46.68 26.87 14.02
C SER A 219 45.45 26.49 14.87
N GLY A 220 44.98 25.23 14.73
CA GLY A 220 43.82 24.73 15.46
C GLY A 220 42.44 25.21 14.95
N LYS A 221 42.39 26.00 13.88
CA LYS A 221 41.15 26.41 13.19
C LYS A 221 40.91 25.52 11.97
N LYS A 222 39.71 24.95 11.89
CA LYS A 222 39.23 24.16 10.72
C LYS A 222 38.66 25.09 9.68
#